data_bff7827eb08394518eb9f24040594fd2
#
_entry.id   bff7827eb08394518eb9f24040594fd2
#
_cell.length_a   1.000
_cell.length_b   1.000
_cell.length_c   1.000
_cell.angle_alpha   90.00
_cell.angle_beta   90.00
_cell.angle_gamma   90.00
#
_symmetry.space_group_name_H-M   'P 1'
#
loop_
_entity.id
_entity.type
_entity.pdbx_description
1 polymer ?
#
loop_
_entity_poly.entity_id
_entity_poly.type
_entity_poly.pdbx_seq_one_letter_code
_entity_poly.pdbx_strand_id
1 'polypeptide(L)'
;MSETSRILLIDDDPESSQNLETVLSFLGESTISAHSDNWQRVVSVAGELNDEATVALIGKCTHTPLEKLLDELYQWEAAVPYVLVGEHPISGSLNEDLLSRITAILPVNLSYQPLLDALHKAKVFHEHFNRLRNYEGVRDYSMFRSLVGESDAVQQVRYMMGQVANKEVSVLITGESGTGKEVIARNLHLN
;
A
#
# COMPACT_ATOMS: atom_id res chain seq x y z
N MET A 1 12.14 -9.35 12.03
CA MET A 1 12.20 -7.93 12.44
C MET A 1 10.87 -7.34 12.01
N SER A 2 10.09 -6.80 12.93
CA SER A 2 8.78 -6.19 12.58
C SER A 2 9.05 -4.95 11.73
N GLU A 3 8.56 -4.94 10.50
CA GLU A 3 8.50 -3.74 9.67
C GLU A 3 7.69 -2.70 10.44
N THR A 4 8.29 -1.56 10.72
CA THR A 4 7.64 -0.48 11.46
C THR A 4 6.82 0.29 10.43
N SER A 5 5.52 -0.02 10.35
CA SER A 5 4.56 0.73 9.54
C SER A 5 4.53 2.19 9.99
N ARG A 6 4.75 3.12 9.07
CA ARG A 6 4.72 4.56 9.35
C ARG A 6 3.67 5.30 8.52
N ILE A 7 3.18 6.40 9.06
CA ILE A 7 2.28 7.30 8.36
C ILE A 7 3.10 8.45 7.78
N LEU A 8 3.03 8.64 6.46
CA LEU A 8 3.58 9.83 5.81
C LEU A 8 2.61 10.99 6.04
N LEU A 9 2.99 11.93 6.90
CA LEU A 9 2.23 13.14 7.16
C LEU A 9 2.74 14.27 6.27
N ILE A 10 1.90 14.78 5.38
CA ILE A 10 2.19 15.92 4.51
C ILE A 10 1.30 17.09 4.90
N ASP A 11 1.89 18.12 5.47
CA ASP A 11 1.18 19.34 5.86
C ASP A 11 2.14 20.54 5.78
N ASP A 12 1.72 21.60 5.06
CA ASP A 12 2.52 22.82 4.88
C ASP A 12 2.31 23.82 6.03
N ASP A 13 1.30 23.60 6.89
CA ASP A 13 1.04 24.43 8.07
C ASP A 13 1.72 23.80 9.29
N PRO A 14 2.75 24.46 9.89
CA PRO A 14 3.52 23.88 10.98
C PRO A 14 2.69 23.59 12.23
N GLU A 15 1.67 24.42 12.53
CA GLU A 15 0.82 24.24 13.70
C GLU A 15 -0.11 23.04 13.51
N SER A 16 -0.70 22.92 12.32
CA SER A 16 -1.51 21.77 11.93
C SER A 16 -0.70 20.47 11.94
N SER A 17 0.49 20.48 11.32
CA SER A 17 1.41 19.33 11.28
C SER A 17 1.76 18.85 12.69
N GLN A 18 2.16 19.75 13.59
CA GLN A 18 2.52 19.40 14.96
C GLN A 18 1.34 18.84 15.76
N ASN A 19 0.14 19.38 15.55
CA ASN A 19 -1.08 18.86 16.17
C ASN A 19 -1.39 17.44 15.69
N LEU A 20 -1.31 17.21 14.37
CA LEU A 20 -1.53 15.89 13.77
C LEU A 20 -0.50 14.86 14.25
N GLU A 21 0.78 15.23 14.30
CA GLU A 21 1.84 14.38 14.84
C GLU A 21 1.56 13.98 16.30
N THR A 22 1.14 14.94 17.12
CA THR A 22 0.82 14.70 18.53
C THR A 22 -0.31 13.70 18.66
N VAL A 23 -1.38 13.88 17.88
CA VAL A 23 -2.55 12.97 17.89
C VAL A 23 -2.16 11.58 17.40
N LEU A 24 -1.40 11.48 16.31
CA LEU A 24 -0.93 10.21 15.76
C LEU A 24 0.00 9.47 16.74
N SER A 25 0.92 10.19 17.37
CA SER A 25 1.79 9.63 18.43
C SER A 25 0.99 9.10 19.62
N PHE A 26 -0.07 9.80 20.01
CA PHE A 26 -0.99 9.33 21.06
C PHE A 26 -1.75 8.07 20.67
N LEU A 27 -2.03 7.88 19.38
CA LEU A 27 -2.60 6.64 18.82
C LEU A 27 -1.58 5.49 18.72
N GLY A 28 -0.31 5.76 19.04
CA GLY A 28 0.78 4.78 18.90
C GLY A 28 1.32 4.65 17.48
N GLU A 29 0.97 5.57 16.58
CA GLU A 29 1.44 5.59 15.21
C GLU A 29 2.76 6.34 15.09
N SER A 30 3.68 5.79 14.31
CA SER A 30 4.92 6.48 13.93
C SER A 30 4.71 7.29 12.66
N THR A 31 5.24 8.50 12.61
CA THR A 31 5.07 9.43 11.48
C THR A 31 6.39 9.77 10.81
N ILE A 32 6.30 10.04 9.50
CA ILE A 32 7.33 10.70 8.70
C ILE A 32 6.70 12.01 8.23
N SER A 33 7.14 13.14 8.79
CA SER A 33 6.55 14.44 8.50
C SER A 33 7.31 15.17 7.41
N ALA A 34 6.57 15.76 6.48
CA ALA A 34 7.09 16.46 5.32
C ALA A 34 6.16 17.61 4.88
N HIS A 35 6.69 18.54 4.11
CA HIS A 35 5.90 19.53 3.36
C HIS A 35 5.57 18.99 1.96
N SER A 36 4.55 19.58 1.33
CA SER A 36 4.07 19.13 0.01
C SER A 36 5.10 19.31 -1.13
N ASP A 37 6.14 20.11 -0.93
CA ASP A 37 7.23 20.37 -1.89
C ASP A 37 8.52 19.55 -1.63
N ASN A 38 8.67 18.92 -0.46
CA ASN A 38 9.90 18.22 -0.08
C ASN A 38 9.73 16.76 0.35
N TRP A 39 8.52 16.25 0.35
CA TRP A 39 8.18 14.92 0.86
C TRP A 39 9.01 13.79 0.22
N GLN A 40 9.31 13.88 -1.09
CA GLN A 40 10.10 12.86 -1.81
C GLN A 40 11.51 12.71 -1.21
N ARG A 41 12.15 13.83 -0.87
CA ARG A 41 13.45 13.81 -0.23
C ARG A 41 13.39 13.21 1.17
N VAL A 42 12.34 13.55 1.93
CA VAL A 42 12.17 13.06 3.31
C VAL A 42 11.95 11.55 3.31
N VAL A 43 11.09 11.04 2.43
CA VAL A 43 10.83 9.60 2.29
C VAL A 43 12.05 8.84 1.79
N SER A 44 12.83 9.42 0.87
CA SER A 44 14.08 8.78 0.37
C SER A 44 15.06 8.54 1.51
N VAL A 45 15.23 9.50 2.41
CA VAL A 45 16.09 9.35 3.61
C VAL A 45 15.50 8.33 4.59
N ALA A 46 14.17 8.31 4.78
CA ALA A 46 13.51 7.34 5.65
C ALA A 46 13.62 5.90 5.09
N GLY A 47 13.52 5.73 3.76
CA GLY A 47 13.67 4.45 3.08
C GLY A 47 15.05 3.81 3.30
N GLU A 48 16.11 4.58 3.44
CA GLU A 48 17.45 4.09 3.81
C GLU A 48 17.49 3.44 5.21
N LEU A 49 16.51 3.77 6.06
CA LEU A 49 16.35 3.24 7.42
C LEU A 49 15.37 2.06 7.52
N ASN A 50 14.91 1.51 6.38
CA ASN A 50 13.85 0.48 6.28
C ASN A 50 12.49 0.93 6.88
N ASP A 51 12.17 2.20 6.79
CA ASP A 51 10.92 2.77 7.24
C ASP A 51 9.97 2.96 6.05
N GLU A 52 9.02 2.05 5.88
CA GLU A 52 8.05 2.14 4.79
C GLU A 52 6.80 2.90 5.22
N ALA A 53 6.38 3.87 4.39
CA ALA A 53 5.12 4.55 4.58
C ALA A 53 3.97 3.69 4.04
N THR A 54 2.99 3.40 4.90
CA THR A 54 1.83 2.57 4.56
C THR A 54 0.55 3.35 4.33
N VAL A 55 0.49 4.61 4.77
CA VAL A 55 -0.64 5.53 4.62
C VAL A 55 -0.07 6.94 4.45
N ALA A 56 -0.63 7.72 3.52
CA ALA A 56 -0.37 9.15 3.43
C ALA A 56 -1.53 9.94 4.05
N LEU A 57 -1.26 10.67 5.13
CA LEU A 57 -2.17 11.64 5.73
C LEU A 57 -1.82 13.02 5.19
N ILE A 58 -2.76 13.65 4.49
CA ILE A 58 -2.53 14.90 3.76
C ILE A 58 -3.38 15.99 4.41
N GLY A 59 -2.71 16.94 5.05
CA GLY A 59 -3.30 18.15 5.61
C GLY A 59 -3.30 19.29 4.59
N LYS A 60 -2.96 20.49 5.01
CA LYS A 60 -2.97 21.68 4.19
C LYS A 60 -1.81 21.67 3.18
N CYS A 61 -2.12 21.78 1.90
CA CYS A 61 -1.15 21.86 0.81
C CYS A 61 -1.18 23.26 0.21
N THR A 62 -0.12 24.06 0.43
CA THR A 62 0.00 25.43 -0.09
C THR A 62 1.12 25.58 -1.10
N HIS A 63 2.16 24.74 -1.04
CA HIS A 63 3.30 24.79 -1.95
C HIS A 63 3.06 23.97 -3.22
N THR A 64 2.37 22.84 -3.11
CA THR A 64 2.06 21.98 -4.25
C THR A 64 0.53 21.77 -4.35
N PRO A 65 -0.08 21.95 -5.54
CA PRO A 65 -1.50 21.62 -5.74
C PRO A 65 -1.79 20.16 -5.40
N LEU A 66 -2.93 19.89 -4.75
CA LEU A 66 -3.30 18.54 -4.31
C LEU A 66 -3.26 17.51 -5.44
N GLU A 67 -3.79 17.85 -6.61
CA GLU A 67 -3.82 16.94 -7.78
C GLU A 67 -2.42 16.48 -8.18
N LYS A 68 -1.47 17.44 -8.23
CA LYS A 68 -0.08 17.13 -8.55
C LYS A 68 0.58 16.28 -7.46
N LEU A 69 0.32 16.60 -6.19
CA LEU A 69 0.83 15.83 -5.06
C LEU A 69 0.33 14.38 -5.08
N LEU A 70 -0.98 14.17 -5.35
CA LEU A 70 -1.55 12.83 -5.43
C LEU A 70 -0.98 12.03 -6.61
N ASP A 71 -0.75 12.69 -7.76
CA ASP A 71 -0.13 12.04 -8.92
C ASP A 71 1.33 11.65 -8.61
N GLU A 72 2.12 12.53 -8.00
CA GLU A 72 3.49 12.23 -7.58
C GLU A 72 3.56 11.08 -6.55
N LEU A 73 2.65 11.07 -5.57
CA LEU A 73 2.52 9.98 -4.58
C LEU A 73 2.16 8.65 -5.25
N TYR A 74 1.27 8.69 -6.24
CA TYR A 74 0.89 7.50 -7.01
C TYR A 74 2.06 6.94 -7.81
N GLN A 75 2.85 7.80 -8.45
CA GLN A 75 4.04 7.41 -9.21
C GLN A 75 5.12 6.83 -8.28
N TRP A 76 5.23 7.34 -7.06
CA TRP A 76 6.20 6.85 -6.08
C TRP A 76 5.80 5.47 -5.52
N GLU A 77 4.57 5.33 -5.01
CA GLU A 77 4.08 4.06 -4.45
C GLU A 77 2.56 3.95 -4.59
N ALA A 78 2.14 3.19 -5.58
CA ALA A 78 0.73 3.02 -5.91
C ALA A 78 -0.09 2.29 -4.83
N ALA A 79 0.55 1.60 -3.88
CA ALA A 79 -0.14 0.89 -2.80
C ALA A 79 -0.54 1.80 -1.63
N VAL A 80 0.01 3.01 -1.55
CA VAL A 80 -0.25 3.94 -0.43
C VAL A 80 -1.60 4.64 -0.62
N PRO A 81 -2.57 4.42 0.28
CA PRO A 81 -3.83 5.12 0.31
C PRO A 81 -3.70 6.51 0.92
N TYR A 82 -4.65 7.39 0.61
CA TYR A 82 -4.68 8.77 1.05
C TYR A 82 -5.82 9.00 2.05
N VAL A 83 -5.51 9.70 3.13
CA VAL A 83 -6.47 10.28 4.07
C VAL A 83 -6.30 11.79 4.02
N LEU A 84 -7.33 12.51 3.57
CA LEU A 84 -7.30 13.96 3.48
C LEU A 84 -7.85 14.57 4.77
N VAL A 85 -7.22 15.64 5.26
CA VAL A 85 -7.64 16.38 6.45
C VAL A 85 -7.89 17.84 6.06
N GLY A 86 -9.10 18.32 6.25
CA GLY A 86 -9.53 19.66 5.90
C GLY A 86 -10.28 19.75 4.58
N GLU A 87 -10.49 20.98 4.12
CA GLU A 87 -11.16 21.26 2.86
C GLU A 87 -10.15 21.21 1.71
N HIS A 88 -10.32 20.24 0.85
CA HIS A 88 -9.53 20.10 -0.35
C HIS A 88 -10.45 20.27 -1.57
N PRO A 89 -10.18 21.23 -2.47
CA PRO A 89 -10.91 21.36 -3.73
C PRO A 89 -10.56 20.16 -4.61
N ILE A 90 -11.36 19.12 -4.55
CA ILE A 90 -11.26 17.97 -5.45
C ILE A 90 -11.95 18.37 -6.73
N SER A 91 -11.19 18.73 -7.77
CA SER A 91 -11.77 19.01 -9.09
C SER A 91 -12.18 17.70 -9.76
N GLY A 92 -13.24 17.75 -10.57
CA GLY A 92 -13.75 16.58 -11.30
C GLY A 92 -12.80 16.05 -12.38
N SER A 93 -11.56 16.58 -12.45
CA SER A 93 -10.51 16.18 -13.39
C SER A 93 -9.55 15.11 -12.84
N LEU A 94 -9.66 14.75 -11.53
CA LEU A 94 -8.86 13.68 -10.95
C LEU A 94 -9.19 12.33 -11.61
N ASN A 95 -8.15 11.59 -11.95
CA ASN A 95 -8.26 10.23 -12.46
C ASN A 95 -8.98 9.32 -11.45
N GLU A 96 -9.81 8.39 -11.94
CA GLU A 96 -10.54 7.42 -11.11
C GLU A 96 -9.60 6.60 -10.22
N ASP A 97 -8.41 6.28 -10.71
CA ASP A 97 -7.39 5.57 -9.94
C ASP A 97 -6.93 6.35 -8.71
N LEU A 98 -6.71 7.66 -8.83
CA LEU A 98 -6.35 8.53 -7.71
C LEU A 98 -7.50 8.69 -6.72
N LEU A 99 -8.74 8.87 -7.24
CA LEU A 99 -9.94 8.97 -6.41
C LEU A 99 -10.18 7.71 -5.58
N SER A 100 -9.95 6.53 -6.16
CA SER A 100 -10.12 5.24 -5.48
C SER A 100 -9.19 5.06 -4.27
N ARG A 101 -8.07 5.79 -4.22
CA ARG A 101 -7.09 5.75 -3.14
C ARG A 101 -7.39 6.71 -2.00
N ILE A 102 -8.28 7.66 -2.21
CA ILE A 102 -8.76 8.54 -1.13
C ILE A 102 -9.73 7.73 -0.27
N THR A 103 -9.22 7.17 0.83
CA THR A 103 -9.99 6.28 1.71
C THR A 103 -10.86 7.02 2.70
N ALA A 104 -10.51 8.26 3.04
CA ALA A 104 -11.31 9.13 3.90
C ALA A 104 -10.97 10.61 3.67
N ILE A 105 -11.95 11.46 3.96
CA ILE A 105 -11.81 12.93 4.05
C ILE A 105 -12.33 13.32 5.42
N LEU A 106 -11.47 13.95 6.23
CA LEU A 106 -11.73 14.30 7.61
C LEU A 106 -11.78 15.83 7.77
N PRO A 107 -12.60 16.37 8.68
CA PRO A 107 -12.59 17.79 8.97
C PRO A 107 -11.29 18.20 9.70
N VAL A 108 -10.95 19.50 9.67
CA VAL A 108 -9.78 20.04 10.40
C VAL A 108 -9.89 19.77 11.93
N ASN A 109 -11.09 19.89 12.47
CA ASN A 109 -11.35 19.56 13.88
C ASN A 109 -11.50 18.04 14.04
N LEU A 110 -10.38 17.36 14.12
CA LEU A 110 -10.32 15.90 14.25
C LEU A 110 -10.83 15.46 15.62
N SER A 111 -11.79 14.53 15.61
CA SER A 111 -12.11 13.72 16.77
C SER A 111 -11.43 12.35 16.68
N TYR A 112 -11.17 11.75 17.83
CA TYR A 112 -10.40 10.50 17.96
C TYR A 112 -10.96 9.36 17.09
N GLN A 113 -12.25 9.09 17.19
CA GLN A 113 -12.86 7.92 16.55
C GLN A 113 -12.82 8.00 15.01
N PRO A 114 -13.22 9.10 14.34
CA PRO A 114 -13.13 9.22 12.90
C PRO A 114 -11.70 9.08 12.35
N LEU A 115 -10.69 9.58 13.06
CA LEU A 115 -9.30 9.42 12.65
C LEU A 115 -8.85 7.96 12.74
N LEU A 116 -9.18 7.29 13.85
CA LEU A 116 -8.86 5.88 14.05
C LEU A 116 -9.50 4.99 12.96
N ASP A 117 -10.78 5.23 12.68
CA ASP A 117 -11.53 4.49 11.64
C ASP A 117 -10.94 4.75 10.24
N ALA A 118 -10.55 5.99 9.94
CA ALA A 118 -9.92 6.35 8.68
C ALA A 118 -8.56 5.68 8.50
N LEU A 119 -7.71 5.68 9.54
CA LEU A 119 -6.41 5.03 9.52
C LEU A 119 -6.56 3.51 9.39
N HIS A 120 -7.49 2.90 10.12
CA HIS A 120 -7.76 1.47 9.99
C HIS A 120 -8.18 1.10 8.56
N LYS A 121 -9.14 1.86 7.99
CA LYS A 121 -9.59 1.66 6.62
C LYS A 121 -8.45 1.79 5.61
N ALA A 122 -7.58 2.79 5.80
CA ALA A 122 -6.42 3.01 4.95
C ALA A 122 -5.42 1.84 5.05
N LYS A 123 -5.10 1.37 6.24
CA LYS A 123 -4.19 0.22 6.43
C LYS A 123 -4.75 -1.06 5.79
N VAL A 124 -6.04 -1.33 5.96
CA VAL A 124 -6.71 -2.48 5.30
C VAL A 124 -6.63 -2.35 3.77
N PHE A 125 -6.83 -1.15 3.23
CA PHE A 125 -6.66 -0.90 1.80
C PHE A 125 -5.24 -1.19 1.32
N HIS A 126 -4.23 -0.69 2.03
CA HIS A 126 -2.82 -0.92 1.72
C HIS A 126 -2.45 -2.40 1.73
N GLU A 127 -2.85 -3.14 2.76
CA GLU A 127 -2.63 -4.57 2.86
C GLU A 127 -3.31 -5.35 1.72
N HIS A 128 -4.57 -4.99 1.42
CA HIS A 128 -5.32 -5.62 0.33
C HIS A 128 -4.66 -5.35 -1.02
N PHE A 129 -4.28 -4.10 -1.28
CA PHE A 129 -3.62 -3.70 -2.52
C PHE A 129 -2.25 -4.40 -2.69
N ASN A 130 -1.45 -4.46 -1.64
CA ASN A 130 -0.16 -5.17 -1.66
C ASN A 130 -0.35 -6.66 -1.87
N ARG A 131 -1.39 -7.24 -1.27
CA ARG A 131 -1.74 -8.64 -1.52
C ARG A 131 -2.07 -8.87 -2.99
N LEU A 132 -2.92 -8.04 -3.58
CA LEU A 132 -3.26 -8.12 -5.01
C LEU A 132 -2.03 -7.90 -5.90
N ARG A 133 -1.19 -6.90 -5.61
CA ARG A 133 0.05 -6.61 -6.34
C ARG A 133 1.03 -7.77 -6.25
N ASN A 134 1.17 -8.39 -5.10
CA ASN A 134 1.98 -9.59 -4.93
C ASN A 134 1.39 -10.77 -5.73
N TYR A 135 0.07 -10.88 -5.81
CA TYR A 135 -0.60 -11.80 -6.72
C TYR A 135 -0.38 -11.40 -8.21
N GLU A 136 -0.33 -10.12 -8.54
CA GLU A 136 -0.06 -9.62 -9.90
C GLU A 136 1.41 -9.68 -10.30
N GLY A 137 2.32 -9.44 -9.37
CA GLY A 137 3.77 -9.64 -9.59
C GLY A 137 4.15 -11.11 -9.81
N VAL A 138 3.33 -12.04 -9.35
CA VAL A 138 3.37 -13.48 -9.70
C VAL A 138 2.60 -13.76 -11.01
N ARG A 139 1.97 -12.76 -11.62
CA ARG A 139 1.33 -12.83 -12.94
C ARG A 139 2.32 -12.82 -14.10
N ASP A 140 3.46 -13.47 -14.01
CA ASP A 140 4.03 -14.09 -15.18
C ASP A 140 3.25 -15.38 -15.47
N TYR A 141 2.00 -15.22 -15.95
CA TYR A 141 1.13 -16.31 -16.39
C TYR A 141 1.79 -17.16 -17.50
N SER A 142 2.91 -16.68 -18.04
CA SER A 142 3.70 -17.43 -18.99
C SER A 142 4.40 -18.64 -18.34
N MET A 143 4.77 -18.54 -17.07
CA MET A 143 5.48 -19.58 -16.34
C MET A 143 4.58 -20.78 -15.95
N PHE A 144 3.27 -20.55 -15.67
CA PHE A 144 2.38 -21.63 -15.19
C PHE A 144 1.11 -21.76 -16.03
N ARG A 145 1.24 -21.70 -17.35
CA ARG A 145 0.10 -21.71 -18.31
C ARG A 145 -0.82 -22.94 -18.19
N SER A 146 -0.32 -24.05 -17.73
CA SER A 146 -1.11 -25.29 -17.59
C SER A 146 -1.92 -25.36 -16.28
N LEU A 147 -1.67 -24.46 -15.31
CA LEU A 147 -2.47 -24.37 -14.10
C LEU A 147 -3.65 -23.41 -14.35
N VAL A 148 -4.79 -23.97 -14.78
CA VAL A 148 -6.01 -23.21 -15.10
C VAL A 148 -6.89 -23.07 -13.85
N GLY A 149 -7.45 -21.87 -13.60
CA GLY A 149 -8.38 -21.57 -12.52
C GLY A 149 -8.21 -20.16 -11.96
N GLU A 150 -9.31 -19.55 -11.49
CA GLU A 150 -9.37 -18.18 -10.96
C GLU A 150 -9.75 -18.14 -9.48
N SER A 151 -9.98 -19.31 -8.83
CA SER A 151 -10.31 -19.37 -7.41
C SER A 151 -9.14 -18.90 -6.54
N ASP A 152 -9.44 -18.33 -5.37
CA ASP A 152 -8.43 -17.86 -4.40
C ASP A 152 -7.42 -18.94 -4.04
N ALA A 153 -7.88 -20.20 -3.92
CA ALA A 153 -7.03 -21.35 -3.64
C ALA A 153 -6.00 -21.60 -4.77
N VAL A 154 -6.41 -21.51 -6.03
CA VAL A 154 -5.49 -21.66 -7.19
C VAL A 154 -4.52 -20.48 -7.27
N GLN A 155 -4.98 -19.27 -6.99
CA GLN A 155 -4.12 -18.09 -6.95
C GLN A 155 -3.05 -18.22 -5.86
N GLN A 156 -3.43 -18.69 -4.67
CA GLN A 156 -2.48 -18.94 -3.58
C GLN A 156 -1.44 -19.99 -3.94
N VAL A 157 -1.83 -21.06 -4.63
CA VAL A 157 -0.89 -22.07 -5.13
C VAL A 157 0.09 -21.47 -6.15
N ARG A 158 -0.38 -20.66 -7.11
CA ARG A 158 0.51 -19.97 -8.07
C ARG A 158 1.50 -19.07 -7.37
N TYR A 159 1.06 -18.33 -6.36
CA TYR A 159 1.93 -17.48 -5.55
C TYR A 159 3.07 -18.29 -4.91
N MET A 160 2.73 -19.38 -4.22
CA MET A 160 3.73 -20.27 -3.59
C MET A 160 4.69 -20.87 -4.62
N MET A 161 4.19 -21.27 -5.80
CA MET A 161 5.03 -21.76 -6.90
C MET A 161 6.03 -20.70 -7.37
N GLY A 162 5.58 -19.45 -7.56
CA GLY A 162 6.45 -18.34 -7.97
C GLY A 162 7.57 -18.04 -6.97
N GLN A 163 7.32 -18.24 -5.68
CA GLN A 163 8.36 -18.02 -4.65
C GLN A 163 9.50 -19.04 -4.69
N VAL A 164 9.26 -20.24 -5.22
CA VAL A 164 10.23 -21.34 -5.22
C VAL A 164 10.77 -21.68 -6.61
N ALA A 165 10.11 -21.24 -7.69
CA ALA A 165 10.47 -21.61 -9.07
C ALA A 165 11.93 -21.30 -9.44
N ASN A 166 12.50 -20.21 -8.92
CA ASN A 166 13.89 -19.78 -9.20
C ASN A 166 14.86 -20.13 -8.06
N LYS A 167 14.51 -21.08 -7.18
CA LYS A 167 15.35 -21.46 -6.03
C LYS A 167 15.68 -22.94 -6.03
N GLU A 168 16.90 -23.28 -5.69
CA GLU A 168 17.32 -24.66 -5.48
C GLU A 168 16.84 -25.17 -4.10
N VAL A 169 15.54 -25.50 -4.00
CA VAL A 169 14.89 -25.97 -2.78
C VAL A 169 14.06 -27.22 -3.03
N SER A 170 13.93 -28.09 -2.05
CA SER A 170 13.02 -29.23 -2.11
C SER A 170 11.60 -28.79 -1.82
N VAL A 171 10.65 -29.10 -2.70
CA VAL A 171 9.24 -28.75 -2.55
C VAL A 171 8.42 -30.01 -2.31
N LEU A 172 7.64 -30.04 -1.21
CA LEU A 172 6.67 -31.08 -0.93
C LEU A 172 5.27 -30.61 -1.35
N ILE A 173 4.62 -31.34 -2.27
CA ILE A 173 3.27 -31.04 -2.75
C ILE A 173 2.29 -32.05 -2.14
N THR A 174 1.36 -31.61 -1.35
CA THR A 174 0.34 -32.43 -0.67
C THR A 174 -1.06 -32.08 -1.15
N GLY A 175 -1.99 -33.03 -1.08
CA GLY A 175 -3.39 -32.85 -1.42
C GLY A 175 -4.07 -34.16 -1.76
N GLU A 176 -5.39 -34.15 -1.93
CA GLU A 176 -6.19 -35.31 -2.29
C GLU A 176 -5.90 -35.83 -3.72
N SER A 177 -6.32 -37.04 -4.01
CA SER A 177 -6.18 -37.60 -5.37
C SER A 177 -6.98 -36.74 -6.37
N GLY A 178 -6.41 -36.44 -7.54
CA GLY A 178 -7.08 -35.64 -8.58
C GLY A 178 -6.99 -34.13 -8.43
N THR A 179 -6.36 -33.58 -7.38
CA THR A 179 -6.26 -32.12 -7.15
C THR A 179 -5.21 -31.39 -8.00
N GLY A 180 -4.59 -32.05 -8.98
CA GLY A 180 -3.64 -31.40 -9.89
C GLY A 180 -2.20 -31.33 -9.39
N LYS A 181 -1.79 -32.10 -8.39
CA LYS A 181 -0.40 -32.12 -7.86
C LYS A 181 0.65 -32.38 -8.94
N GLU A 182 0.35 -33.26 -9.90
CA GLU A 182 1.26 -33.55 -11.01
C GLU A 182 1.44 -32.35 -11.94
N VAL A 183 0.38 -31.56 -12.16
CA VAL A 183 0.42 -30.34 -12.94
C VAL A 183 1.33 -29.32 -12.26
N ILE A 184 1.21 -29.16 -10.94
CA ILE A 184 2.04 -28.26 -10.12
C ILE A 184 3.51 -28.70 -10.19
N ALA A 185 3.81 -29.99 -9.96
CA ALA A 185 5.15 -30.54 -9.97
C ALA A 185 5.81 -30.35 -11.33
N ARG A 186 5.09 -30.61 -12.43
CA ARG A 186 5.58 -30.42 -13.81
C ARG A 186 5.88 -28.97 -14.11
N ASN A 187 5.02 -28.03 -13.68
CA ASN A 187 5.27 -26.61 -13.89
C ASN A 187 6.50 -26.11 -13.11
N LEU A 188 6.72 -26.57 -11.88
CA LEU A 188 7.90 -26.22 -11.09
C LEU A 188 9.20 -26.80 -11.66
N HIS A 189 9.12 -27.96 -12.33
CA HIS A 189 10.31 -28.61 -12.91
C HIS A 189 10.72 -28.02 -14.27
N LEU A 190 9.77 -27.45 -15.03
CA LEU A 190 10.00 -26.92 -16.37
C LEU A 190 10.38 -25.43 -16.39
N ASN A 191 10.29 -24.73 -15.28
CA ASN A 191 10.68 -23.34 -15.10
C ASN A 191 11.79 -23.22 -14.08
#